data_132089845b41d63d494366ed4924549f
#
_entry.id   132089845b41d63d494366ed4924549f
#
_cell.length_a   1.000
_cell.length_b   1.000
_cell.length_c   1.000
_cell.angle_alpha   90.00
_cell.angle_beta   90.00
_cell.angle_gamma   90.00
#
_symmetry.space_group_name_H-M   'P 1'
#
loop_
_entity.id
_entity.type
_entity.pdbx_description
1 polymer ?
#
loop_
_entity_poly.entity_id
_entity_poly.type
_entity_poly.pdbx_seq_one_letter_code
_entity_poly.pdbx_strand_id
1 'polypeptide(L)'
;MTLRVVRIAALLLAFAGAHALGAQDLQATIDATPAGGTLLLAPGVHTGPVVISRPIVIDGSSGATIDGGGTGTVLAIRASGTTVRGLRIVNSGDLHDQTDAAILVEGDGNVIENNVMENVLFGVVLQQASGNVVRANRIRSRHRDPADRGDAVRLWYSFGNRIADNDIADARDISLISSQRNRITGNTVRNGRTGLHMIFASRTLIKGNTFSYNSGGIFALNSEGLIIRDNRILHATSASGSGIGLKETSSALIEGNDIVHCGVGILADSPTHPVNRIVIIDNHIAHCLTGIVFYGEKGGHIVHRNRFEHNLSHAVTGGFGDALANDWYGNYWDDYGGFDRNHDGVGDTPYELYAYADRIWIGEPKAKFFNNTPLMELIDFLEHLAPFSAPDLILRDPAPRAHRR
;
A
#
# COMPACT_ATOMS: atom_id res chain seq x y z
N MET A 1 -17.81 38.91 89.20
CA MET A 1 -18.66 37.96 88.44
C MET A 1 -18.73 38.46 87.03
N THR A 2 -17.80 38.08 86.19
CA THR A 2 -17.61 38.61 84.84
C THR A 2 -17.76 37.47 83.83
N LEU A 3 -18.84 37.54 83.04
CA LEU A 3 -19.13 36.63 81.99
C LEU A 3 -18.18 36.86 80.80
N ARG A 4 -17.43 35.84 80.40
CA ARG A 4 -16.67 35.84 79.18
C ARG A 4 -17.53 35.31 78.04
N VAL A 5 -17.80 36.14 77.06
CA VAL A 5 -18.43 35.78 75.78
C VAL A 5 -17.38 35.22 74.83
N VAL A 6 -17.50 33.95 74.50
CA VAL A 6 -16.70 33.29 73.46
C VAL A 6 -17.33 33.58 72.09
N ARG A 7 -16.61 34.32 71.26
CA ARG A 7 -16.97 34.49 69.82
C ARG A 7 -16.48 33.30 69.04
N ILE A 8 -17.40 32.52 68.56
CA ILE A 8 -17.11 31.46 67.55
C ILE A 8 -17.09 32.17 66.18
N ALA A 9 -15.90 32.24 65.58
CA ALA A 9 -15.73 32.64 64.19
C ALA A 9 -16.13 31.46 63.28
N ALA A 10 -17.24 31.57 62.58
CA ALA A 10 -17.62 30.62 61.54
C ALA A 10 -16.77 30.89 60.29
N LEU A 11 -15.86 29.95 60.02
CA LEU A 11 -15.07 29.91 58.77
C LEU A 11 -15.99 29.40 57.66
N LEU A 12 -16.54 30.33 56.84
CA LEU A 12 -17.22 30.02 55.59
C LEU A 12 -16.15 29.58 54.60
N LEU A 13 -15.99 28.24 54.39
CA LEU A 13 -15.31 27.71 53.23
C LEU A 13 -16.19 28.02 52.01
N ALA A 14 -15.76 29.00 51.24
CA ALA A 14 -16.27 29.19 49.87
C ALA A 14 -15.77 28.04 49.03
N PHE A 15 -16.62 27.05 48.79
CA PHE A 15 -16.47 26.10 47.67
C PHE A 15 -16.60 26.95 46.41
N ALA A 16 -15.47 27.36 45.84
CA ALA A 16 -15.43 27.81 44.46
C ALA A 16 -15.79 26.60 43.61
N GLY A 17 -17.01 26.52 43.17
CA GLY A 17 -17.46 25.55 42.18
C GLY A 17 -16.55 25.69 40.96
N ALA A 18 -15.82 24.63 40.62
CA ALA A 18 -15.20 24.51 39.34
C ALA A 18 -16.34 24.61 38.31
N HIS A 19 -16.55 25.81 37.79
CA HIS A 19 -17.35 25.98 36.58
C HIS A 19 -16.64 25.15 35.53
N ALA A 20 -17.26 24.06 35.09
CA ALA A 20 -16.90 23.43 33.85
C ALA A 20 -16.83 24.58 32.82
N LEU A 21 -15.63 24.94 32.39
CA LEU A 21 -15.43 25.82 31.25
C LEU A 21 -16.28 25.17 30.15
N GLY A 22 -17.36 25.83 29.77
CA GLY A 22 -18.25 25.38 28.71
C GLY A 22 -17.40 24.96 27.53
N ALA A 23 -17.73 23.86 26.87
CA ALA A 23 -17.01 23.39 25.70
C ALA A 23 -16.88 24.57 24.75
N GLN A 24 -15.67 25.13 24.67
CA GLN A 24 -15.40 26.25 23.77
C GLN A 24 -15.66 25.70 22.38
N ASP A 25 -16.51 26.34 21.59
CA ASP A 25 -16.79 25.95 20.23
C ASP A 25 -15.45 25.93 19.47
N LEU A 26 -14.98 24.72 19.12
CA LEU A 26 -13.71 24.53 18.44
C LEU A 26 -13.71 25.30 17.12
N GLN A 27 -14.84 25.37 16.41
CA GLN A 27 -14.95 26.15 15.18
C GLN A 27 -14.71 27.64 15.43
N ALA A 28 -15.32 28.19 16.44
CA ALA A 28 -15.10 29.62 16.80
C ALA A 28 -13.63 29.91 17.14
N THR A 29 -12.96 28.99 17.83
CA THR A 29 -11.52 29.11 18.16
C THR A 29 -10.64 29.04 16.90
N ILE A 30 -10.95 28.11 15.96
CA ILE A 30 -10.29 28.03 14.66
C ILE A 30 -10.48 29.35 13.89
N ASP A 31 -11.70 29.87 13.85
CA ASP A 31 -12.04 31.08 13.12
C ASP A 31 -11.42 32.35 13.75
N ALA A 32 -11.18 32.37 15.04
CA ALA A 32 -10.48 33.43 15.72
C ALA A 32 -8.95 33.41 15.53
N THR A 33 -8.38 32.25 15.12
CA THR A 33 -6.92 32.12 14.92
C THR A 33 -6.49 32.87 13.65
N PRO A 34 -5.55 33.84 13.74
CA PRO A 34 -5.07 34.56 12.58
C PRO A 34 -4.40 33.66 11.55
N ALA A 35 -4.44 34.03 10.27
CA ALA A 35 -3.70 33.34 9.22
C ALA A 35 -2.19 33.29 9.56
N GLY A 36 -1.59 32.08 9.41
CA GLY A 36 -0.21 31.81 9.84
C GLY A 36 -0.05 31.58 11.35
N GLY A 37 -1.11 31.74 12.13
CA GLY A 37 -1.09 31.50 13.57
C GLY A 37 -1.06 30.05 13.96
N THR A 38 -0.71 29.77 15.21
CA THR A 38 -0.73 28.43 15.81
C THR A 38 -1.83 28.35 16.86
N LEU A 39 -2.74 27.38 16.68
CA LEU A 39 -3.74 26.99 17.66
C LEU A 39 -3.25 25.75 18.40
N LEU A 40 -2.82 25.94 19.65
CA LEU A 40 -2.52 24.81 20.55
C LEU A 40 -3.83 24.41 21.25
N LEU A 41 -4.31 23.21 20.95
CA LEU A 41 -5.52 22.68 21.59
C LEU A 41 -5.22 22.16 22.99
N ALA A 42 -6.09 22.50 23.92
CA ALA A 42 -6.03 21.96 25.28
C ALA A 42 -6.25 20.43 25.28
N PRO A 43 -5.70 19.72 26.27
CA PRO A 43 -5.99 18.30 26.44
C PRO A 43 -7.48 18.06 26.60
N GLY A 44 -7.98 16.92 26.10
CA GLY A 44 -9.38 16.53 26.23
C GLY A 44 -10.10 16.37 24.90
N VAL A 45 -11.41 16.24 24.95
CA VAL A 45 -12.26 15.99 23.77
C VAL A 45 -12.90 17.30 23.31
N HIS A 46 -12.67 17.61 22.05
CA HIS A 46 -13.25 18.74 21.33
C HIS A 46 -14.29 18.19 20.33
N THR A 47 -15.42 18.87 20.21
CA THR A 47 -16.50 18.45 19.31
C THR A 47 -16.22 18.92 17.88
N GLY A 48 -16.22 17.99 16.93
CA GLY A 48 -16.29 18.23 15.49
C GLY A 48 -17.75 18.09 14.99
N PRO A 49 -18.01 18.20 13.67
CA PRO A 49 -17.06 18.55 12.60
C PRO A 49 -16.59 19.99 12.61
N VAL A 50 -15.38 20.23 12.05
CA VAL A 50 -14.80 21.58 11.91
C VAL A 50 -14.21 21.82 10.53
N VAL A 51 -14.15 23.09 10.11
CA VAL A 51 -13.62 23.52 8.82
C VAL A 51 -12.50 24.53 9.02
N ILE A 52 -11.37 24.31 8.35
CA ILE A 52 -10.24 25.24 8.33
C ILE A 52 -10.23 25.99 7.00
N SER A 53 -10.58 27.27 7.01
CA SER A 53 -10.71 28.12 5.82
C SER A 53 -9.53 29.05 5.57
N ARG A 54 -8.54 29.10 6.48
CA ARG A 54 -7.31 29.90 6.37
C ARG A 54 -6.10 29.11 6.82
N PRO A 55 -4.88 29.42 6.32
CA PRO A 55 -3.68 28.70 6.72
C PRO A 55 -3.37 28.93 8.20
N ILE A 56 -3.40 27.88 9.00
CA ILE A 56 -3.04 27.86 10.41
C ILE A 56 -2.31 26.57 10.78
N VAL A 57 -1.66 26.57 11.92
CA VAL A 57 -1.16 25.33 12.54
C VAL A 57 -2.14 24.93 13.64
N ILE A 58 -2.70 23.72 13.56
CA ILE A 58 -3.42 23.08 14.67
C ILE A 58 -2.50 22.07 15.31
N ASP A 59 -2.19 22.25 16.58
CA ASP A 59 -1.32 21.38 17.36
C ASP A 59 -2.09 20.78 18.54
N GLY A 60 -2.28 19.47 18.47
CA GLY A 60 -2.95 18.67 19.51
C GLY A 60 -2.00 17.87 20.38
N SER A 61 -0.69 18.14 20.33
CA SER A 61 0.35 17.36 21.03
C SER A 61 0.20 17.33 22.56
N SER A 62 -0.63 18.20 23.11
CA SER A 62 -1.04 18.22 24.52
C SER A 62 -1.97 17.05 24.91
N GLY A 63 -2.44 16.24 23.96
CA GLY A 63 -3.42 15.17 24.18
C GLY A 63 -4.85 15.56 23.78
N ALA A 64 -5.01 16.41 22.78
CA ALA A 64 -6.31 16.80 22.25
C ALA A 64 -6.91 15.72 21.33
N THR A 65 -8.20 15.49 21.48
CA THR A 65 -9.02 14.62 20.63
C THR A 65 -10.09 15.45 19.96
N ILE A 66 -10.27 15.28 18.64
CA ILE A 66 -11.44 15.82 17.92
C ILE A 66 -12.38 14.65 17.63
N ASP A 67 -13.60 14.73 18.13
CA ASP A 67 -14.64 13.70 17.97
C ASP A 67 -15.70 14.18 16.98
N GLY A 68 -15.86 13.46 15.87
CA GLY A 68 -16.85 13.78 14.83
C GLY A 68 -18.28 13.39 15.16
N GLY A 69 -18.51 12.72 16.29
CA GLY A 69 -19.88 12.33 16.72
C GLY A 69 -20.56 11.31 15.81
N GLY A 70 -19.82 10.63 14.91
CA GLY A 70 -20.33 9.62 13.99
C GLY A 70 -21.03 10.18 12.75
N THR A 71 -20.80 11.46 12.40
CA THR A 71 -21.46 12.09 11.24
C THR A 71 -20.45 12.87 10.40
N GLY A 72 -20.46 12.67 9.08
CA GLY A 72 -19.65 13.42 8.13
C GLY A 72 -18.14 13.32 8.33
N THR A 73 -17.43 14.27 7.73
CA THR A 73 -15.99 14.43 7.88
C THR A 73 -15.66 15.23 9.15
N VAL A 74 -14.73 14.70 9.97
CA VAL A 74 -14.41 15.30 11.27
C VAL A 74 -13.69 16.64 11.12
N LEU A 75 -12.72 16.75 10.19
CA LEU A 75 -11.94 17.96 9.95
C LEU A 75 -11.76 18.17 8.44
N ALA A 76 -12.28 19.29 7.92
CA ALA A 76 -12.12 19.68 6.52
C ALA A 76 -11.13 20.84 6.38
N ILE A 77 -10.09 20.68 5.57
CA ILE A 77 -9.07 21.68 5.28
C ILE A 77 -9.33 22.25 3.88
N ARG A 78 -9.87 23.44 3.78
CA ARG A 78 -10.09 24.18 2.53
C ARG A 78 -8.98 25.17 2.23
N ALA A 79 -8.17 25.48 3.22
CA ALA A 79 -7.03 26.37 3.07
C ALA A 79 -5.80 25.65 2.50
N SER A 80 -4.92 26.41 1.87
CA SER A 80 -3.57 25.94 1.48
C SER A 80 -2.55 26.35 2.53
N GLY A 81 -1.51 25.52 2.77
CA GLY A 81 -0.43 25.83 3.72
C GLY A 81 -0.80 25.61 5.19
N THR A 82 -1.82 24.79 5.48
CA THR A 82 -2.22 24.44 6.85
C THR A 82 -1.39 23.26 7.37
N THR A 83 -1.09 23.25 8.67
CA THR A 83 -0.50 22.09 9.35
C THR A 83 -1.46 21.57 10.42
N VAL A 84 -1.70 20.24 10.41
CA VAL A 84 -2.48 19.52 11.42
C VAL A 84 -1.60 18.44 12.02
N ARG A 85 -1.33 18.53 13.31
CA ARG A 85 -0.41 17.60 13.96
C ARG A 85 -0.79 17.22 15.39
N GLY A 86 -0.34 16.03 15.81
CA GLY A 86 -0.42 15.58 17.20
C GLY A 86 -1.84 15.34 17.73
N LEU A 87 -2.82 15.26 16.87
CA LEU A 87 -4.23 15.08 17.22
C LEU A 87 -4.62 13.60 17.27
N ARG A 88 -5.56 13.29 18.14
CA ARG A 88 -6.39 12.09 18.00
C ARG A 88 -7.71 12.49 17.35
N ILE A 89 -8.07 11.88 16.21
CA ILE A 89 -9.27 12.19 15.43
C ILE A 89 -10.11 10.94 15.34
N VAL A 90 -11.35 11.01 15.79
CA VAL A 90 -12.21 9.84 15.95
C VAL A 90 -13.63 10.06 15.46
N ASN A 91 -14.33 8.94 15.21
CA ASN A 91 -15.77 8.90 14.98
C ASN A 91 -16.22 9.75 13.79
N SER A 92 -15.65 9.52 12.60
CA SER A 92 -16.23 10.07 11.36
C SER A 92 -17.62 9.50 11.11
N GLY A 93 -18.34 10.05 10.15
CA GLY A 93 -19.52 9.41 9.59
C GLY A 93 -19.19 8.08 8.88
N ASP A 94 -20.18 7.48 8.23
CA ASP A 94 -20.12 6.14 7.65
C ASP A 94 -20.67 6.05 6.22
N LEU A 95 -20.73 7.17 5.53
CA LEU A 95 -21.24 7.26 4.18
C LEU A 95 -20.09 7.28 3.16
N HIS A 96 -19.98 6.21 2.38
CA HIS A 96 -18.94 6.07 1.34
C HIS A 96 -19.12 7.09 0.22
N ASP A 97 -20.35 7.40 -0.16
CA ASP A 97 -20.70 8.37 -1.21
C ASP A 97 -20.39 9.81 -0.80
N GLN A 98 -20.47 10.11 0.49
CA GLN A 98 -20.11 11.40 1.07
C GLN A 98 -18.59 11.48 1.38
N THR A 99 -17.89 10.36 1.31
CA THR A 99 -16.47 10.25 1.65
C THR A 99 -16.18 10.72 3.09
N ASP A 100 -16.98 10.24 4.06
CA ASP A 100 -16.85 10.61 5.47
C ASP A 100 -15.46 10.26 6.03
N ALA A 101 -14.62 11.24 6.29
CA ALA A 101 -13.21 11.10 6.61
C ALA A 101 -12.82 11.65 8.00
N ALA A 102 -11.70 11.17 8.53
CA ALA A 102 -11.05 11.87 9.63
C ALA A 102 -10.61 13.27 9.18
N ILE A 103 -9.90 13.35 8.05
CA ILE A 103 -9.45 14.61 7.46
C ILE A 103 -9.74 14.62 5.96
N LEU A 104 -10.46 15.63 5.49
CA LEU A 104 -10.62 15.98 4.08
C LEU A 104 -9.75 17.19 3.75
N VAL A 105 -8.96 17.12 2.69
CA VAL A 105 -8.07 18.19 2.24
C VAL A 105 -8.46 18.61 0.82
N GLU A 106 -8.85 19.87 0.67
CA GLU A 106 -9.23 20.50 -0.60
C GLU A 106 -8.22 21.59 -1.02
N GLY A 107 -7.23 21.91 -0.15
CA GLY A 107 -6.17 22.90 -0.41
C GLY A 107 -4.81 22.28 -0.69
N ASP A 108 -3.88 23.10 -1.18
CA ASP A 108 -2.54 22.70 -1.58
C ASP A 108 -1.49 22.93 -0.48
N GLY A 109 -0.39 22.17 -0.51
CA GLY A 109 0.78 22.43 0.35
C GLY A 109 0.53 22.24 1.84
N ASN A 110 -0.49 21.49 2.25
CA ASN A 110 -0.80 21.22 3.64
C ASN A 110 0.07 20.09 4.20
N VAL A 111 0.25 20.07 5.53
CA VAL A 111 0.99 19.04 6.26
C VAL A 111 0.07 18.38 7.29
N ILE A 112 -0.13 17.08 7.17
CA ILE A 112 -0.89 16.25 8.10
C ILE A 112 0.08 15.25 8.72
N GLU A 113 0.48 15.47 9.96
CA GLU A 113 1.55 14.68 10.56
C GLU A 113 1.33 14.29 12.02
N ASN A 114 1.84 13.12 12.40
CA ASN A 114 1.83 12.65 13.79
C ASN A 114 0.43 12.59 14.42
N ASN A 115 -0.61 12.34 13.62
CA ASN A 115 -1.97 12.20 14.11
C ASN A 115 -2.34 10.71 14.28
N VAL A 116 -3.28 10.47 15.18
CA VAL A 116 -3.90 9.15 15.38
C VAL A 116 -5.35 9.22 14.94
N MET A 117 -5.72 8.42 13.95
CA MET A 117 -7.08 8.36 13.39
C MET A 117 -7.65 6.98 13.66
N GLU A 118 -8.72 6.91 14.43
CA GLU A 118 -9.35 5.67 14.87
C GLU A 118 -10.86 5.74 14.76
N ASN A 119 -11.50 4.62 14.51
CA ASN A 119 -12.95 4.54 14.32
C ASN A 119 -13.45 5.53 13.26
N VAL A 120 -12.76 5.56 12.12
CA VAL A 120 -13.09 6.43 10.97
C VAL A 120 -13.34 5.59 9.72
N LEU A 121 -14.21 6.05 8.81
CA LEU A 121 -14.44 5.36 7.56
C LEU A 121 -13.23 5.57 6.62
N PHE A 122 -12.94 6.82 6.26
CA PHE A 122 -11.72 7.20 5.56
C PHE A 122 -10.75 7.89 6.53
N GLY A 123 -9.44 7.67 6.35
CA GLY A 123 -8.44 8.38 7.14
C GLY A 123 -8.21 9.79 6.59
N VAL A 124 -7.31 9.96 5.63
CA VAL A 124 -7.03 11.24 4.97
C VAL A 124 -7.46 11.18 3.51
N VAL A 125 -8.29 12.13 3.10
CA VAL A 125 -8.73 12.27 1.71
C VAL A 125 -8.17 13.56 1.14
N LEU A 126 -7.35 13.45 0.07
CA LEU A 126 -6.88 14.58 -0.73
C LEU A 126 -7.77 14.65 -1.97
N GLN A 127 -8.55 15.69 -2.10
CA GLN A 127 -9.48 15.91 -3.21
C GLN A 127 -9.07 17.15 -3.99
N GLN A 128 -8.61 16.97 -5.23
CA GLN A 128 -8.10 18.04 -6.09
C GLN A 128 -7.01 18.89 -5.38
N ALA A 129 -6.18 18.24 -4.55
CA ALA A 129 -5.26 18.87 -3.62
C ALA A 129 -3.82 18.40 -3.88
N SER A 130 -2.91 19.31 -4.18
CA SER A 130 -1.58 19.02 -4.67
C SER A 130 -0.47 19.48 -3.71
N GLY A 131 0.70 18.83 -3.79
CA GLY A 131 1.87 19.24 -3.00
C GLY A 131 1.73 19.03 -1.49
N ASN A 132 0.74 18.26 -1.03
CA ASN A 132 0.51 18.00 0.38
C ASN A 132 1.43 16.90 0.92
N VAL A 133 1.65 16.92 2.22
CA VAL A 133 2.42 15.91 2.96
C VAL A 133 1.54 15.23 4.00
N VAL A 134 1.37 13.92 3.90
CA VAL A 134 0.71 13.07 4.90
C VAL A 134 1.75 12.13 5.47
N ARG A 135 2.21 12.37 6.69
CA ARG A 135 3.33 11.60 7.24
C ARG A 135 3.19 11.26 8.72
N ALA A 136 3.79 10.12 9.09
CA ALA A 136 3.89 9.67 10.47
C ALA A 136 2.52 9.62 11.19
N ASN A 137 1.44 9.36 10.46
CA ASN A 137 0.12 9.19 11.04
C ASN A 137 -0.15 7.70 11.31
N ARG A 138 -0.96 7.45 12.32
CA ARG A 138 -1.50 6.13 12.61
C ARG A 138 -2.97 6.09 12.22
N ILE A 139 -3.34 5.17 11.33
CA ILE A 139 -4.71 5.13 10.76
C ILE A 139 -5.30 3.74 10.94
N ARG A 140 -6.51 3.69 11.50
CA ARG A 140 -7.33 2.48 11.70
C ARG A 140 -8.77 2.75 11.27
N SER A 141 -9.32 1.85 10.45
CA SER A 141 -10.74 1.94 10.08
C SER A 141 -11.65 1.50 11.24
N ARG A 142 -12.91 1.91 11.15
CA ARG A 142 -13.96 1.54 12.10
C ARG A 142 -14.53 0.14 11.85
N HIS A 143 -14.51 -0.34 10.63
CA HIS A 143 -15.16 -1.59 10.24
C HIS A 143 -14.26 -2.80 10.43
N ARG A 144 -14.83 -3.87 10.98
CA ARG A 144 -14.17 -5.17 11.08
C ARG A 144 -14.19 -5.90 9.75
N ASP A 145 -15.32 -5.83 9.02
CA ASP A 145 -15.42 -6.42 7.69
C ASP A 145 -14.58 -5.61 6.68
N PRO A 146 -13.62 -6.24 5.99
CA PRO A 146 -12.82 -5.57 4.98
C PRO A 146 -13.63 -4.94 3.83
N ALA A 147 -14.81 -5.49 3.52
CA ALA A 147 -15.67 -4.97 2.45
C ALA A 147 -16.24 -3.58 2.75
N ASP A 148 -16.50 -3.31 4.04
CA ASP A 148 -17.11 -2.05 4.49
C ASP A 148 -16.08 -0.96 4.83
N ARG A 149 -14.79 -1.27 4.76
CA ARG A 149 -13.73 -0.30 5.08
C ARG A 149 -13.56 0.74 3.98
N GLY A 150 -13.28 1.97 4.38
CA GLY A 150 -12.80 3.03 3.50
C GLY A 150 -11.27 3.03 3.36
N ASP A 151 -10.74 3.84 2.43
CA ASP A 151 -9.31 3.97 2.22
C ASP A 151 -8.65 4.71 3.40
N ALA A 152 -7.47 4.24 3.80
CA ALA A 152 -6.70 4.95 4.82
C ALA A 152 -6.22 6.32 4.32
N VAL A 153 -5.71 6.36 3.09
CA VAL A 153 -5.34 7.59 2.40
C VAL A 153 -5.86 7.51 0.98
N ARG A 154 -6.69 8.47 0.58
CA ARG A 154 -7.24 8.56 -0.79
C ARG A 154 -6.76 9.82 -1.47
N LEU A 155 -6.22 9.69 -2.67
CA LEU A 155 -5.89 10.77 -3.56
C LEU A 155 -6.86 10.73 -4.75
N TRP A 156 -7.60 11.81 -4.96
CA TRP A 156 -8.52 11.99 -6.07
C TRP A 156 -8.15 13.25 -6.85
N TYR A 157 -7.70 13.10 -8.11
CA TYR A 157 -7.16 14.20 -8.93
C TYR A 157 -6.13 15.07 -8.16
N SER A 158 -5.19 14.43 -7.45
CA SER A 158 -4.27 15.07 -6.52
C SER A 158 -2.82 14.75 -6.87
N PHE A 159 -2.01 15.77 -7.13
CA PHE A 159 -0.73 15.62 -7.80
C PHE A 159 0.46 16.03 -6.91
N GLY A 160 1.60 15.36 -7.08
CA GLY A 160 2.83 15.76 -6.43
C GLY A 160 2.81 15.68 -4.89
N ASN A 161 1.91 14.90 -4.32
CA ASN A 161 1.81 14.72 -2.87
C ASN A 161 2.83 13.70 -2.37
N ARG A 162 3.15 13.79 -1.08
CA ARG A 162 4.00 12.84 -0.36
C ARG A 162 3.21 12.15 0.74
N ILE A 163 3.08 10.83 0.64
CA ILE A 163 2.49 9.96 1.66
C ILE A 163 3.64 9.14 2.25
N ALA A 164 4.04 9.43 3.49
CA ALA A 164 5.28 8.90 4.03
C ALA A 164 5.18 8.45 5.48
N ASP A 165 5.85 7.34 5.79
CA ASP A 165 6.09 6.89 7.16
C ASP A 165 4.81 6.69 7.99
N ASN A 166 3.67 6.40 7.37
CA ASN A 166 2.40 6.17 8.06
C ASN A 166 2.28 4.69 8.49
N ASP A 167 1.69 4.46 9.68
CA ASP A 167 1.31 3.14 10.19
C ASP A 167 -0.19 2.93 9.96
N ILE A 168 -0.53 2.10 8.98
CA ILE A 168 -1.88 1.83 8.52
C ILE A 168 -2.22 0.37 8.78
N ALA A 169 -3.35 0.13 9.45
CA ALA A 169 -3.89 -1.22 9.56
C ALA A 169 -5.41 -1.22 9.54
N ASP A 170 -5.97 -2.37 9.14
CA ASP A 170 -7.41 -2.59 9.16
C ASP A 170 -8.20 -1.51 8.39
N ALA A 171 -7.58 -0.93 7.37
CA ALA A 171 -8.21 -0.03 6.40
C ALA A 171 -8.24 -0.70 5.02
N ARG A 172 -8.96 -0.13 4.06
CA ARG A 172 -9.07 -0.75 2.74
C ARG A 172 -7.76 -0.66 1.97
N ASP A 173 -7.33 0.54 1.61
CA ASP A 173 -6.16 0.77 0.74
C ASP A 173 -5.46 2.11 1.08
N ILE A 174 -4.23 2.32 0.57
CA ILE A 174 -3.81 3.63 0.08
C ILE A 174 -4.25 3.69 -1.37
N SER A 175 -5.09 4.63 -1.79
CA SER A 175 -5.63 4.69 -3.14
C SER A 175 -5.28 5.99 -3.87
N LEU A 176 -4.81 5.85 -5.12
CA LEU A 176 -4.52 6.96 -6.03
C LEU A 176 -5.39 6.81 -7.26
N ILE A 177 -6.30 7.75 -7.46
CA ILE A 177 -7.22 7.76 -8.61
C ILE A 177 -7.01 9.05 -9.39
N SER A 178 -6.65 8.93 -10.68
CA SER A 178 -6.31 10.06 -11.57
C SER A 178 -5.29 11.03 -10.93
N SER A 179 -4.31 10.48 -10.18
CA SER A 179 -3.40 11.23 -9.32
C SER A 179 -1.95 10.87 -9.61
N GLN A 180 -1.24 11.74 -10.30
CA GLN A 180 0.09 11.48 -10.86
C GLN A 180 1.22 12.15 -10.07
N ARG A 181 2.46 11.73 -10.30
CA ARG A 181 3.69 12.32 -9.74
C ARG A 181 3.71 12.35 -8.20
N ASN A 182 3.04 11.39 -7.56
CA ASN A 182 3.04 11.27 -6.12
C ASN A 182 4.24 10.43 -5.63
N ARG A 183 4.53 10.52 -4.34
CA ARG A 183 5.60 9.77 -3.67
C ARG A 183 5.01 9.02 -2.48
N ILE A 184 5.08 7.70 -2.53
CA ILE A 184 4.57 6.80 -1.48
C ILE A 184 5.78 6.12 -0.86
N THR A 185 6.21 6.55 0.33
CA THR A 185 7.52 6.15 0.86
C THR A 185 7.46 5.75 2.33
N GLY A 186 8.10 4.63 2.71
CA GLY A 186 8.28 4.27 4.11
C GLY A 186 7.00 3.87 4.87
N ASN A 187 5.86 3.71 4.19
CA ASN A 187 4.61 3.36 4.87
C ASN A 187 4.56 1.88 5.23
N THR A 188 3.92 1.56 6.35
CA THR A 188 3.54 0.20 6.73
C THR A 188 2.03 0.06 6.58
N VAL A 189 1.58 -0.88 5.72
CA VAL A 189 0.15 -1.12 5.46
C VAL A 189 -0.14 -2.60 5.64
N ARG A 190 -1.09 -2.92 6.53
CA ARG A 190 -1.42 -4.31 6.84
C ARG A 190 -2.92 -4.55 7.05
N ASN A 191 -3.33 -5.81 6.81
CA ASN A 191 -4.69 -6.31 7.00
C ASN A 191 -5.73 -5.54 6.18
N GLY A 192 -5.34 -5.06 5.00
CA GLY A 192 -6.20 -4.37 4.06
C GLY A 192 -6.61 -5.24 2.87
N ARG A 193 -7.30 -4.63 1.91
CA ARG A 193 -7.61 -5.25 0.63
C ARG A 193 -6.37 -5.21 -0.27
N THR A 194 -5.85 -4.03 -0.56
CA THR A 194 -4.61 -3.84 -1.32
C THR A 194 -3.72 -2.86 -0.55
N GLY A 195 -2.43 -3.15 -0.44
CA GLY A 195 -1.53 -2.21 0.23
C GLY A 195 -1.52 -0.83 -0.45
N LEU A 196 -1.41 -0.84 -1.78
CA LEU A 196 -1.46 0.36 -2.62
C LEU A 196 -2.26 0.06 -3.90
N HIS A 197 -3.33 0.81 -4.14
CA HIS A 197 -4.20 0.71 -5.30
C HIS A 197 -4.12 1.97 -6.16
N MET A 198 -3.73 1.83 -7.43
CA MET A 198 -3.48 2.95 -8.34
C MET A 198 -4.27 2.79 -9.64
N ILE A 199 -4.99 3.84 -10.04
CA ILE A 199 -5.68 3.94 -11.33
C ILE A 199 -5.34 5.30 -11.94
N PHE A 200 -4.78 5.32 -13.17
CA PHE A 200 -4.30 6.53 -13.85
C PHE A 200 -3.34 7.37 -12.98
N ALA A 201 -2.40 6.69 -12.27
CA ALA A 201 -1.49 7.31 -11.30
C ALA A 201 -0.03 7.32 -11.79
N SER A 202 0.19 7.72 -13.03
CA SER A 202 1.49 7.69 -13.72
C SER A 202 2.60 8.48 -13.01
N ARG A 203 3.86 8.12 -13.26
CA ARG A 203 5.07 8.80 -12.75
C ARG A 203 5.12 8.88 -11.23
N THR A 204 4.59 7.85 -10.55
CA THR A 204 4.58 7.76 -9.09
C THR A 204 5.78 6.95 -8.60
N LEU A 205 6.42 7.43 -7.52
CA LEU A 205 7.49 6.71 -6.82
C LEU A 205 6.90 5.94 -5.64
N ILE A 206 7.16 4.64 -5.58
CA ILE A 206 6.76 3.73 -4.49
C ILE A 206 8.04 3.13 -3.93
N LYS A 207 8.50 3.61 -2.77
CA LYS A 207 9.80 3.20 -2.25
C LYS A 207 9.81 2.91 -0.75
N GLY A 208 10.43 1.79 -0.36
CA GLY A 208 10.71 1.48 1.04
C GLY A 208 9.47 1.21 1.88
N ASN A 209 8.33 0.86 1.25
CA ASN A 209 7.11 0.55 1.98
C ASN A 209 7.10 -0.94 2.40
N THR A 210 6.36 -1.24 3.46
CA THR A 210 6.04 -2.60 3.87
C THR A 210 4.53 -2.84 3.72
N PHE A 211 4.17 -3.75 2.83
CA PHE A 211 2.79 -4.21 2.63
C PHE A 211 2.69 -5.65 3.10
N SER A 212 1.89 -5.92 4.13
CA SER A 212 1.82 -7.27 4.70
C SER A 212 0.40 -7.70 5.07
N TYR A 213 0.09 -8.96 4.82
CA TYR A 213 -1.23 -9.55 5.15
C TYR A 213 -2.40 -8.79 4.51
N ASN A 214 -2.18 -8.19 3.35
CA ASN A 214 -3.23 -7.62 2.52
C ASN A 214 -3.67 -8.69 1.49
N SER A 215 -4.87 -8.55 0.92
CA SER A 215 -5.28 -9.45 -0.17
C SER A 215 -4.40 -9.29 -1.41
N GLY A 216 -3.87 -8.09 -1.67
CA GLY A 216 -2.86 -7.77 -2.68
C GLY A 216 -1.82 -6.78 -2.14
N GLY A 217 -0.63 -6.74 -2.73
CA GLY A 217 0.43 -5.79 -2.35
C GLY A 217 0.27 -4.42 -3.03
N ILE A 218 0.76 -4.30 -4.25
CA ILE A 218 0.66 -3.11 -5.09
C ILE A 218 -0.14 -3.48 -6.34
N PHE A 219 -1.16 -2.70 -6.67
CA PHE A 219 -1.91 -2.86 -7.90
C PHE A 219 -1.95 -1.53 -8.67
N ALA A 220 -1.61 -1.57 -9.95
CA ALA A 220 -1.62 -0.41 -10.83
C ALA A 220 -2.37 -0.73 -12.12
N LEU A 221 -3.33 0.13 -12.47
CA LEU A 221 -4.09 0.10 -13.71
C LEU A 221 -3.85 1.38 -14.49
N ASN A 222 -3.55 1.29 -15.79
CA ASN A 222 -3.33 2.44 -16.69
C ASN A 222 -2.40 3.51 -16.09
N SER A 223 -1.24 3.06 -15.55
CA SER A 223 -0.32 3.93 -14.80
C SER A 223 1.11 3.77 -15.34
N GLU A 224 1.56 4.70 -16.14
CA GLU A 224 2.87 4.63 -16.79
C GLU A 224 3.99 5.28 -15.97
N GLY A 225 5.23 4.84 -16.20
CA GLY A 225 6.42 5.46 -15.63
C GLY A 225 6.50 5.32 -14.11
N LEU A 226 6.04 4.19 -13.58
CA LEU A 226 6.15 3.88 -12.15
C LEU A 226 7.57 3.48 -11.78
N ILE A 227 7.99 3.87 -10.59
CA ILE A 227 9.23 3.38 -9.94
C ILE A 227 8.82 2.67 -8.65
N ILE A 228 8.93 1.34 -8.64
CA ILE A 228 8.58 0.47 -7.51
C ILE A 228 9.89 -0.13 -6.99
N ARG A 229 10.43 0.43 -5.90
CA ARG A 229 11.78 0.12 -5.45
C ARG A 229 11.87 -0.14 -3.95
N ASP A 230 12.68 -1.13 -3.57
CA ASP A 230 13.05 -1.41 -2.18
C ASP A 230 11.84 -1.63 -1.25
N ASN A 231 10.70 -2.14 -1.77
CA ASN A 231 9.53 -2.44 -0.95
C ASN A 231 9.57 -3.89 -0.45
N ARG A 232 8.93 -4.13 0.69
CA ARG A 232 8.68 -5.47 1.23
C ARG A 232 7.20 -5.79 1.09
N ILE A 233 6.89 -6.85 0.36
CA ILE A 233 5.52 -7.27 0.08
C ILE A 233 5.38 -8.72 0.56
N LEU A 234 4.60 -8.89 1.62
CA LEU A 234 4.55 -10.13 2.36
C LEU A 234 3.11 -10.61 2.51
N HIS A 235 2.88 -11.90 2.22
CA HIS A 235 1.59 -12.57 2.46
C HIS A 235 0.40 -11.92 1.72
N ALA A 236 0.56 -11.63 0.43
CA ALA A 236 -0.54 -11.26 -0.47
C ALA A 236 -1.16 -12.54 -1.06
N THR A 237 -1.96 -13.26 -0.26
CA THR A 237 -2.34 -14.66 -0.51
C THR A 237 -3.76 -14.87 -1.03
N SER A 238 -4.51 -13.80 -1.39
CA SER A 238 -5.82 -14.03 -2.01
C SER A 238 -5.68 -14.75 -3.37
N ALA A 239 -6.72 -15.43 -3.82
CA ALA A 239 -6.69 -16.19 -5.09
C ALA A 239 -6.32 -15.32 -6.31
N SER A 240 -6.57 -14.02 -6.25
CA SER A 240 -6.16 -13.00 -7.23
C SER A 240 -5.06 -12.07 -6.70
N GLY A 241 -4.47 -12.40 -5.53
CA GLY A 241 -3.51 -11.54 -4.84
C GLY A 241 -2.15 -11.61 -5.48
N SER A 242 -1.76 -10.53 -6.14
CA SER A 242 -0.39 -10.33 -6.60
C SER A 242 0.40 -9.49 -5.59
N GLY A 243 1.69 -9.82 -5.45
CA GLY A 243 2.63 -8.93 -4.76
C GLY A 243 2.69 -7.59 -5.47
N ILE A 244 3.01 -7.60 -6.77
CA ILE A 244 2.93 -6.43 -7.66
C ILE A 244 2.11 -6.82 -8.87
N GLY A 245 0.97 -6.18 -9.09
CA GLY A 245 0.11 -6.35 -10.25
C GLY A 245 0.09 -5.10 -11.12
N LEU A 246 0.55 -5.22 -12.37
CA LEU A 246 0.52 -4.16 -13.37
C LEU A 246 -0.46 -4.56 -14.46
N LYS A 247 -1.58 -3.85 -14.56
CA LYS A 247 -2.57 -4.04 -15.61
C LYS A 247 -2.61 -2.83 -16.53
N GLU A 248 -2.52 -3.07 -17.84
CA GLU A 248 -2.48 -1.99 -18.85
C GLU A 248 -1.48 -0.88 -18.46
N THR A 249 -0.38 -1.28 -17.80
CA THR A 249 0.63 -0.40 -17.25
C THR A 249 1.97 -0.73 -17.88
N SER A 250 2.65 0.27 -18.37
CA SER A 250 3.92 0.13 -19.08
C SER A 250 4.98 1.12 -18.57
N SER A 251 6.20 1.02 -19.08
CA SER A 251 7.32 1.88 -18.66
C SER A 251 7.57 1.88 -17.14
N ALA A 252 7.36 0.75 -16.47
CA ALA A 252 7.59 0.62 -15.04
C ALA A 252 8.98 0.05 -14.75
N LEU A 253 9.62 0.56 -13.69
CA LEU A 253 10.81 -0.02 -13.08
C LEU A 253 10.42 -0.69 -11.76
N ILE A 254 10.66 -2.01 -11.67
CA ILE A 254 10.48 -2.82 -10.46
C ILE A 254 11.85 -3.28 -10.02
N GLU A 255 12.39 -2.72 -8.95
CA GLU A 255 13.77 -2.91 -8.56
C GLU A 255 13.95 -3.15 -7.06
N GLY A 256 14.73 -4.17 -6.69
CA GLY A 256 15.15 -4.37 -5.30
C GLY A 256 14.02 -4.68 -4.33
N ASN A 257 12.87 -5.18 -4.79
CA ASN A 257 11.76 -5.49 -3.90
C ASN A 257 11.90 -6.92 -3.34
N ASP A 258 11.41 -7.10 -2.10
CA ASP A 258 11.32 -8.39 -1.40
C ASP A 258 9.84 -8.84 -1.42
N ILE A 259 9.51 -9.84 -2.25
CA ILE A 259 8.15 -10.30 -2.54
C ILE A 259 8.03 -11.74 -2.09
N VAL A 260 7.37 -11.98 -0.97
CA VAL A 260 7.40 -13.29 -0.31
C VAL A 260 6.00 -13.74 0.11
N HIS A 261 5.71 -15.03 -0.09
CA HIS A 261 4.42 -15.65 0.25
C HIS A 261 3.22 -14.95 -0.41
N CYS A 262 3.28 -14.76 -1.72
CA CYS A 262 2.18 -14.20 -2.51
C CYS A 262 1.52 -15.28 -3.38
N GLY A 263 0.28 -15.05 -3.80
CA GLY A 263 -0.36 -15.90 -4.81
C GLY A 263 0.42 -15.80 -6.13
N VAL A 264 0.62 -14.58 -6.61
CA VAL A 264 1.52 -14.26 -7.73
C VAL A 264 2.54 -13.23 -7.23
N GLY A 265 3.84 -13.45 -7.46
CA GLY A 265 4.86 -12.48 -7.09
C GLY A 265 4.70 -11.19 -7.90
N ILE A 266 4.89 -11.26 -9.21
CA ILE A 266 4.68 -10.13 -10.14
C ILE A 266 3.73 -10.58 -11.26
N LEU A 267 2.68 -9.79 -11.50
CA LEU A 267 1.77 -9.95 -12.63
C LEU A 267 1.95 -8.78 -13.59
N ALA A 268 2.39 -9.06 -14.81
CA ALA A 268 2.38 -8.13 -15.95
C ALA A 268 1.21 -8.52 -16.86
N ASP A 269 0.15 -7.70 -16.85
CA ASP A 269 -1.07 -7.94 -17.61
C ASP A 269 -1.27 -6.85 -18.66
N SER A 270 -1.16 -7.27 -19.91
CA SER A 270 -1.51 -6.48 -21.09
C SER A 270 -0.92 -5.05 -21.10
N PRO A 271 0.40 -4.88 -20.99
CA PRO A 271 1.00 -3.55 -21.16
C PRO A 271 0.68 -3.00 -22.55
N THR A 272 0.20 -1.78 -22.56
CA THR A 272 -0.51 -1.20 -23.73
C THR A 272 0.38 -0.79 -24.89
N HIS A 273 1.71 -0.79 -24.72
CA HIS A 273 2.59 -0.27 -25.78
C HIS A 273 3.87 -1.09 -25.94
N PRO A 274 4.15 -1.65 -27.13
CA PRO A 274 5.29 -2.54 -27.34
C PRO A 274 6.67 -1.87 -27.17
N VAL A 275 6.76 -0.54 -27.18
CA VAL A 275 7.99 0.21 -26.90
C VAL A 275 8.16 0.58 -25.42
N ASN A 276 7.13 0.42 -24.60
CA ASN A 276 7.13 0.82 -23.20
C ASN A 276 7.42 -0.40 -22.32
N ARG A 277 8.69 -0.72 -22.17
CA ARG A 277 9.16 -1.90 -21.44
C ARG A 277 8.91 -1.79 -19.95
N ILE A 278 8.58 -2.91 -19.32
CA ILE A 278 8.70 -3.10 -17.88
C ILE A 278 10.13 -3.60 -17.61
N VAL A 279 10.80 -3.01 -16.65
CA VAL A 279 12.15 -3.40 -16.19
C VAL A 279 12.02 -4.01 -14.80
N ILE A 280 12.34 -5.29 -14.67
CA ILE A 280 12.22 -6.09 -13.45
C ILE A 280 13.62 -6.55 -13.08
N ILE A 281 14.25 -5.88 -12.12
CA ILE A 281 15.64 -6.11 -11.81
C ILE A 281 15.92 -6.22 -10.31
N ASP A 282 16.84 -7.10 -9.95
CA ASP A 282 17.37 -7.23 -8.59
C ASP A 282 16.28 -7.50 -7.53
N ASN A 283 15.12 -8.07 -7.90
CA ASN A 283 14.07 -8.41 -6.95
C ASN A 283 14.30 -9.81 -6.36
N HIS A 284 13.87 -10.01 -5.13
CA HIS A 284 13.71 -11.30 -4.51
C HIS A 284 12.23 -11.72 -4.55
N ILE A 285 11.95 -12.85 -5.18
CA ILE A 285 10.59 -13.38 -5.38
C ILE A 285 10.58 -14.82 -4.87
N ALA A 286 9.95 -15.03 -3.71
CA ALA A 286 10.08 -16.30 -3.02
C ALA A 286 8.77 -16.80 -2.41
N HIS A 287 8.65 -18.15 -2.34
CA HIS A 287 7.53 -18.85 -1.71
C HIS A 287 6.16 -18.43 -2.24
N CYS A 288 6.09 -18.04 -3.51
CA CYS A 288 4.85 -17.70 -4.20
C CYS A 288 4.28 -18.94 -4.90
N LEU A 289 2.96 -18.97 -5.16
CA LEU A 289 2.40 -20.00 -6.05
C LEU A 289 2.96 -19.82 -7.47
N THR A 290 3.09 -18.57 -7.91
CA THR A 290 3.77 -18.23 -9.16
C THR A 290 4.68 -17.03 -8.95
N GLY A 291 5.95 -17.17 -9.36
CA GLY A 291 6.92 -16.07 -9.22
C GLY A 291 6.56 -14.88 -10.10
N ILE A 292 6.43 -15.09 -11.40
CA ILE A 292 6.05 -14.05 -12.35
C ILE A 292 5.04 -14.58 -13.37
N VAL A 293 4.05 -13.76 -13.71
CA VAL A 293 3.04 -14.05 -14.74
C VAL A 293 3.07 -12.96 -15.79
N PHE A 294 3.18 -13.39 -17.06
CA PHE A 294 2.97 -12.52 -18.23
C PHE A 294 1.64 -12.91 -18.88
N TYR A 295 0.71 -11.96 -18.95
CA TYR A 295 -0.62 -12.22 -19.45
C TYR A 295 -0.99 -11.24 -20.57
N GLY A 296 -1.43 -11.78 -21.73
CA GLY A 296 -1.99 -10.98 -22.82
C GLY A 296 -1.00 -10.07 -23.55
N GLU A 297 0.32 -10.32 -23.47
CA GLU A 297 1.37 -9.47 -24.01
C GLU A 297 2.35 -10.20 -24.93
N LYS A 298 3.07 -9.45 -25.74
CA LYS A 298 4.03 -9.99 -26.73
C LYS A 298 5.49 -10.01 -26.25
N GLY A 299 5.74 -9.73 -24.94
CA GLY A 299 7.07 -9.69 -24.38
C GLY A 299 7.85 -8.41 -24.69
N GLY A 300 9.17 -8.49 -24.61
CA GLY A 300 10.09 -7.37 -24.81
C GLY A 300 10.48 -6.64 -23.52
N HIS A 301 10.12 -7.20 -22.37
CA HIS A 301 10.51 -6.71 -21.04
C HIS A 301 11.93 -7.12 -20.68
N ILE A 302 12.52 -6.46 -19.70
CA ILE A 302 13.83 -6.77 -19.16
C ILE A 302 13.65 -7.42 -17.80
N VAL A 303 14.15 -8.66 -17.63
CA VAL A 303 14.04 -9.43 -16.38
C VAL A 303 15.42 -9.91 -15.98
N HIS A 304 16.15 -9.07 -15.30
CA HIS A 304 17.58 -9.28 -15.02
C HIS A 304 17.87 -9.38 -13.53
N ARG A 305 18.78 -10.25 -13.16
CA ARG A 305 19.37 -10.37 -11.82
C ARG A 305 18.37 -10.52 -10.68
N ASN A 306 17.17 -11.01 -10.99
CA ASN A 306 16.20 -11.34 -9.96
C ASN A 306 16.58 -12.69 -9.30
N ARG A 307 16.04 -12.92 -8.12
CA ARG A 307 16.19 -14.16 -7.39
C ARG A 307 14.82 -14.81 -7.23
N PHE A 308 14.64 -15.98 -7.86
CA PHE A 308 13.45 -16.80 -7.77
C PHE A 308 13.75 -18.00 -6.86
N GLU A 309 13.05 -18.07 -5.72
CA GLU A 309 13.31 -19.11 -4.71
C GLU A 309 12.02 -19.76 -4.22
N HIS A 310 11.96 -21.08 -4.22
CA HIS A 310 10.89 -21.86 -3.63
C HIS A 310 9.48 -21.45 -4.11
N ASN A 311 9.37 -20.97 -5.34
CA ASN A 311 8.08 -20.74 -5.95
C ASN A 311 7.57 -22.05 -6.53
N LEU A 312 6.26 -22.30 -6.46
CA LEU A 312 5.69 -23.52 -7.03
C LEU A 312 5.85 -23.55 -8.56
N SER A 313 5.81 -22.37 -9.20
CA SER A 313 6.20 -22.14 -10.58
C SER A 313 6.97 -20.83 -10.65
N HIS A 314 8.14 -20.81 -11.28
CA HIS A 314 8.93 -19.57 -11.36
C HIS A 314 8.33 -18.57 -12.33
N ALA A 315 7.84 -19.04 -13.48
CA ALA A 315 7.19 -18.17 -14.46
C ALA A 315 6.05 -18.91 -15.18
N VAL A 316 5.01 -18.17 -15.53
CA VAL A 316 3.86 -18.67 -16.29
C VAL A 316 3.45 -17.63 -17.32
N THR A 317 3.01 -18.10 -18.49
CA THR A 317 2.34 -17.27 -19.50
C THR A 317 0.87 -17.57 -19.53
N GLY A 318 0.03 -16.57 -19.69
CA GLY A 318 -1.42 -16.70 -19.81
C GLY A 318 -1.97 -15.94 -21.01
N GLY A 319 -3.11 -16.37 -21.53
CA GLY A 319 -3.71 -15.78 -22.72
C GLY A 319 -2.81 -15.93 -23.95
N PHE A 320 -2.45 -14.83 -24.58
CA PHE A 320 -1.52 -14.75 -25.72
C PHE A 320 -0.12 -14.25 -25.29
N GLY A 321 0.20 -14.38 -24.00
CA GLY A 321 1.48 -13.92 -23.45
C GLY A 321 2.67 -14.72 -24.00
N ASP A 322 3.78 -14.05 -24.21
CA ASP A 322 5.05 -14.64 -24.66
C ASP A 322 6.18 -14.22 -23.73
N ALA A 323 6.52 -15.07 -22.77
CA ALA A 323 7.63 -14.81 -21.85
C ALA A 323 8.98 -15.06 -22.51
N LEU A 324 9.06 -15.89 -23.57
CA LEU A 324 10.31 -16.17 -24.29
C LEU A 324 10.83 -14.91 -25.01
N ALA A 325 9.93 -14.02 -25.44
CA ALA A 325 10.28 -12.76 -26.08
C ALA A 325 10.84 -11.69 -25.11
N ASN A 326 10.90 -11.97 -23.81
CA ASN A 326 11.53 -11.09 -22.83
C ASN A 326 13.05 -11.31 -22.79
N ASP A 327 13.77 -10.25 -22.40
CA ASP A 327 15.21 -10.26 -22.19
C ASP A 327 15.51 -10.78 -20.76
N TRP A 328 15.86 -12.06 -20.68
CA TRP A 328 16.21 -12.73 -19.44
C TRP A 328 17.74 -12.80 -19.31
N TYR A 329 18.29 -12.34 -18.16
CA TYR A 329 19.71 -12.37 -17.96
C TYR A 329 20.10 -12.34 -16.48
N GLY A 330 20.97 -13.27 -16.09
CA GLY A 330 21.62 -13.23 -14.79
C GLY A 330 20.67 -13.44 -13.60
N ASN A 331 19.53 -14.08 -13.82
CA ASN A 331 18.63 -14.42 -12.71
C ASN A 331 19.16 -15.64 -11.95
N TYR A 332 18.85 -15.72 -10.68
CA TYR A 332 19.07 -16.90 -9.86
C TYR A 332 17.77 -17.70 -9.80
N TRP A 333 17.90 -19.00 -10.06
CA TRP A 333 16.82 -19.99 -10.04
C TRP A 333 17.24 -21.09 -9.08
N ASP A 334 16.49 -21.36 -8.04
CA ASP A 334 16.88 -22.34 -7.02
C ASP A 334 16.80 -23.79 -7.50
N ASP A 335 16.11 -24.05 -8.59
CA ASP A 335 16.05 -25.33 -9.29
C ASP A 335 17.06 -25.46 -10.46
N TYR A 336 17.96 -24.46 -10.63
CA TYR A 336 19.00 -24.55 -11.67
C TYR A 336 20.01 -25.66 -11.37
N GLY A 337 20.00 -26.69 -12.20
CA GLY A 337 20.88 -27.86 -12.07
C GLY A 337 22.14 -27.83 -12.94
N GLY A 338 22.49 -26.66 -13.53
CA GLY A 338 23.67 -26.52 -14.37
C GLY A 338 24.97 -26.36 -13.58
N PHE A 339 26.10 -26.31 -14.27
CA PHE A 339 27.43 -26.21 -13.71
C PHE A 339 28.02 -24.80 -13.94
N ASP A 340 28.93 -24.40 -13.07
CA ASP A 340 29.83 -23.25 -13.22
C ASP A 340 31.28 -23.77 -13.14
N ARG A 341 31.87 -24.16 -14.28
CA ARG A 341 33.18 -24.81 -14.37
C ARG A 341 34.34 -23.82 -14.25
N ASN A 342 34.11 -22.61 -14.71
CA ASN A 342 35.11 -21.54 -14.70
C ASN A 342 35.05 -20.70 -13.41
N HIS A 343 34.08 -20.95 -12.52
CA HIS A 343 33.87 -20.27 -11.23
C HIS A 343 33.69 -18.75 -11.34
N ASP A 344 33.06 -18.28 -12.43
CA ASP A 344 32.70 -16.87 -12.60
C ASP A 344 31.37 -16.47 -11.98
N GLY A 345 30.63 -17.44 -11.45
CA GLY A 345 29.33 -17.26 -10.81
C GLY A 345 28.15 -17.31 -11.79
N VAL A 346 28.43 -17.59 -13.07
CA VAL A 346 27.44 -17.75 -14.14
C VAL A 346 27.39 -19.22 -14.55
N GLY A 347 26.20 -19.75 -14.77
CA GLY A 347 26.06 -21.13 -15.26
C GLY A 347 26.51 -21.27 -16.69
N ASP A 348 27.27 -22.34 -16.98
CA ASP A 348 27.79 -22.67 -18.32
C ASP A 348 26.68 -23.12 -19.31
N THR A 349 25.50 -23.43 -18.80
CA THR A 349 24.32 -23.80 -19.58
C THR A 349 23.16 -22.88 -19.27
N PRO A 350 22.34 -22.53 -20.27
CA PRO A 350 21.16 -21.69 -19.99
C PRO A 350 20.19 -22.37 -19.03
N TYR A 351 19.44 -21.57 -18.27
CA TYR A 351 18.25 -22.04 -17.59
C TYR A 351 17.08 -22.01 -18.58
N GLU A 352 16.37 -23.09 -18.71
CA GLU A 352 15.23 -23.24 -19.60
C GLU A 352 14.04 -23.78 -18.81
N LEU A 353 12.92 -23.07 -18.86
CA LEU A 353 11.67 -23.50 -18.26
C LEU A 353 10.70 -23.94 -19.36
N TYR A 354 10.20 -25.16 -19.24
CA TYR A 354 9.28 -25.77 -20.20
C TYR A 354 7.90 -25.94 -19.57
N ALA A 355 6.84 -25.71 -20.35
CA ALA A 355 5.47 -26.06 -19.96
C ALA A 355 5.24 -27.55 -20.28
N TYR A 356 5.24 -28.36 -19.26
CA TYR A 356 4.82 -29.78 -19.36
C TYR A 356 3.33 -29.91 -19.05
N ALA A 357 2.98 -30.29 -17.82
CA ALA A 357 1.61 -30.40 -17.35
C ALA A 357 0.91 -29.05 -17.14
N ASP A 358 1.64 -27.94 -17.22
CA ASP A 358 1.13 -26.58 -16.97
C ASP A 358 -0.03 -26.18 -17.89
N ARG A 359 -0.16 -26.79 -19.06
CA ARG A 359 -1.36 -26.63 -19.92
C ARG A 359 -2.65 -27.04 -19.22
N ILE A 360 -2.61 -28.04 -18.34
CA ILE A 360 -3.78 -28.46 -17.55
C ILE A 360 -4.18 -27.35 -16.56
N TRP A 361 -3.18 -26.69 -15.95
CA TRP A 361 -3.39 -25.65 -14.94
C TRP A 361 -3.83 -24.31 -15.53
N ILE A 362 -3.44 -24.02 -16.76
CA ILE A 362 -3.87 -22.83 -17.50
C ILE A 362 -5.34 -22.96 -17.90
N GLY A 363 -5.76 -24.17 -18.33
CA GLY A 363 -7.15 -24.44 -18.70
C GLY A 363 -8.11 -24.57 -17.50
N GLU A 364 -7.64 -25.14 -16.39
CA GLU A 364 -8.41 -25.39 -15.18
C GLU A 364 -7.64 -24.97 -13.91
N PRO A 365 -7.72 -23.69 -13.49
CA PRO A 365 -7.00 -23.20 -12.32
C PRO A 365 -7.28 -23.96 -11.02
N LYS A 366 -8.45 -24.57 -10.90
CA LYS A 366 -8.82 -25.41 -9.74
C LYS A 366 -8.02 -26.71 -9.67
N ALA A 367 -7.52 -27.19 -10.80
CA ALA A 367 -6.69 -28.39 -10.86
C ALA A 367 -5.31 -28.17 -10.22
N LYS A 368 -4.86 -26.92 -10.00
CA LYS A 368 -3.63 -26.60 -9.24
C LYS A 368 -3.63 -27.19 -7.82
N PHE A 369 -4.80 -27.47 -7.27
CA PHE A 369 -4.91 -28.16 -5.97
C PHE A 369 -4.26 -29.55 -5.98
N PHE A 370 -4.20 -30.19 -7.14
CA PHE A 370 -3.59 -31.53 -7.31
C PHE A 370 -2.10 -31.47 -7.66
N ASN A 371 -1.53 -30.29 -7.84
CA ASN A 371 -0.09 -30.14 -8.03
C ASN A 371 0.64 -30.70 -6.79
N ASN A 372 1.78 -31.38 -6.99
CA ASN A 372 2.50 -32.11 -5.95
C ASN A 372 1.76 -33.36 -5.39
N THR A 373 0.71 -33.83 -6.04
CA THR A 373 0.20 -35.17 -5.73
C THR A 373 1.08 -36.24 -6.41
N PRO A 374 1.27 -37.42 -5.80
CA PRO A 374 2.11 -38.47 -6.39
C PRO A 374 1.72 -38.86 -7.82
N LEU A 375 0.45 -38.71 -8.17
CA LEU A 375 -0.04 -38.97 -9.53
C LEU A 375 0.47 -37.89 -10.51
N MET A 376 0.47 -36.65 -10.10
CA MET A 376 0.91 -35.55 -10.96
C MET A 376 2.43 -35.51 -11.10
N GLU A 377 3.16 -35.79 -10.02
CA GLU A 377 4.62 -35.99 -10.07
C GLU A 377 4.99 -37.18 -10.99
N LEU A 378 4.19 -38.24 -10.96
CA LEU A 378 4.40 -39.37 -11.88
C LEU A 378 4.10 -38.99 -13.34
N ILE A 379 3.06 -38.20 -13.60
CA ILE A 379 2.74 -37.70 -14.94
C ILE A 379 3.85 -36.80 -15.45
N ASP A 380 4.32 -35.86 -14.62
CA ASP A 380 5.42 -34.94 -14.93
C ASP A 380 6.72 -35.72 -15.19
N PHE A 381 7.05 -36.70 -14.35
CA PHE A 381 8.19 -37.60 -14.55
C PHE A 381 8.08 -38.43 -15.84
N LEU A 382 6.89 -38.94 -16.15
CA LEU A 382 6.67 -39.72 -17.40
C LEU A 382 6.75 -38.80 -18.62
N GLU A 383 6.28 -37.58 -18.53
CA GLU A 383 6.38 -36.59 -19.60
C GLU A 383 7.82 -36.14 -19.83
N HIS A 384 8.65 -36.04 -18.78
CA HIS A 384 10.10 -35.84 -18.91
C HIS A 384 10.83 -37.05 -19.58
N LEU A 385 10.40 -38.26 -19.29
CA LEU A 385 11.02 -39.46 -19.86
C LEU A 385 10.61 -39.75 -21.32
N ALA A 386 9.37 -39.48 -21.65
CA ALA A 386 8.79 -39.75 -22.96
C ALA A 386 7.70 -38.70 -23.24
N PRO A 387 8.05 -37.49 -23.67
CA PRO A 387 7.08 -36.42 -23.91
C PRO A 387 6.05 -36.86 -24.95
N PHE A 388 4.78 -36.90 -24.56
CA PHE A 388 3.65 -37.19 -25.45
C PHE A 388 3.39 -36.04 -26.44
N SER A 389 3.93 -34.84 -26.14
CA SER A 389 4.01 -33.68 -27.03
C SER A 389 5.36 -32.97 -26.81
N ALA A 390 5.85 -32.26 -27.81
CA ALA A 390 7.00 -31.38 -27.59
C ALA A 390 6.61 -30.29 -26.55
N PRO A 391 7.28 -30.23 -25.40
CA PRO A 391 6.98 -29.20 -24.42
C PRO A 391 7.26 -27.84 -25.00
N ASP A 392 6.41 -26.85 -24.70
CA ASP A 392 6.65 -25.47 -25.13
C ASP A 392 7.68 -24.82 -24.21
N LEU A 393 8.72 -24.27 -24.77
CA LEU A 393 9.69 -23.44 -24.02
C LEU A 393 9.03 -22.14 -23.61
N ILE A 394 8.91 -21.89 -22.29
CA ILE A 394 8.30 -20.68 -21.72
C ILE A 394 9.32 -19.55 -21.65
N LEU A 395 10.52 -19.83 -21.12
CA LEU A 395 11.59 -18.83 -21.02
C LEU A 395 12.97 -19.48 -21.14
N ARG A 396 13.94 -18.65 -21.51
CA ARG A 396 15.35 -19.01 -21.52
C ARG A 396 16.18 -17.87 -20.94
N ASP A 397 16.89 -18.14 -19.85
CA ASP A 397 17.93 -17.27 -19.30
C ASP A 397 19.30 -17.79 -19.77
N PRO A 398 19.98 -17.12 -20.70
CA PRO A 398 21.24 -17.62 -21.28
C PRO A 398 22.41 -17.57 -20.30
N ALA A 399 22.31 -16.86 -19.21
CA ALA A 399 23.40 -16.64 -18.26
C ALA A 399 22.90 -16.68 -16.82
N PRO A 400 22.27 -17.80 -16.35
CA PRO A 400 21.74 -17.87 -15.01
C PRO A 400 22.87 -17.78 -13.97
N ARG A 401 22.58 -17.25 -12.78
CA ARG A 401 23.54 -17.29 -11.67
C ARG A 401 23.63 -18.71 -11.11
N ALA A 402 24.86 -19.20 -10.98
CA ALA A 402 25.12 -20.54 -10.47
C ALA A 402 24.97 -20.63 -8.93
N HIS A 403 25.14 -19.52 -8.21
CA HIS A 403 25.12 -19.51 -6.75
C HIS A 403 24.28 -18.35 -6.20
N ARG A 404 23.68 -18.61 -5.03
CA ARG A 404 23.00 -17.60 -4.22
C ARG A 404 24.03 -16.57 -3.69
N ARG A 405 23.90 -15.33 -4.05
CA ARG A 405 24.65 -14.22 -3.44
C ARG A 405 23.76 -13.33 -2.61
#